data_1ee41ff5eb6ae21c62d466d57c5ae002
#
_entry.id   1ee41ff5eb6ae21c62d466d57c5ae002
#
_cell.length_a   1.000
_cell.length_b   1.000
_cell.length_c   1.000
_cell.angle_alpha   90.00
_cell.angle_beta   90.00
_cell.angle_gamma   90.00
#
_symmetry.space_group_name_H-M   'P 1'
#
loop_
_entity.id
_entity.type
_entity.pdbx_description
1 polymer ?
#
loop_
_entity_poly.entity_id
_entity_poly.type
_entity_poly.pdbx_seq_one_letter_code
_entity_poly.pdbx_strand_id
1 'polypeptide(L)'
;YCKTLKPAALVVPAYSPPDGISKSDALRVFKENLKYAADTFGNIGTKVIVEPLNPDVRPNSLLSTSDETMALIDEVGHPNIGLEYDAYHMYSTEGNMEATVEKYLPHIGNIQIADVPDRHEPGTGEVDYNTFLAALDQLGYSNWVACEYTPSSNTLDSLSWMGKWVNTN
;
A
#
# COMPACT_ATOMS: atom_id res chain seq x y z
N TYR A 1 19.62 6.99 4.59
CA TYR A 1 19.21 6.68 3.21
C TYR A 1 18.24 7.75 2.66
N CYS A 2 17.11 8.07 3.30
CA CYS A 2 16.11 9.01 2.77
C CYS A 2 16.67 10.40 2.42
N LYS A 3 17.61 10.94 3.19
CA LYS A 3 18.29 12.21 2.85
C LYS A 3 19.06 12.15 1.53
N THR A 4 19.56 10.97 1.17
CA THR A 4 20.33 10.75 -0.07
C THR A 4 19.44 10.39 -1.24
N LEU A 5 18.52 9.45 -1.03
CA LEU A 5 17.63 8.92 -2.08
C LEU A 5 16.42 9.82 -2.36
N LYS A 6 16.02 10.64 -1.38
CA LYS A 6 14.85 11.53 -1.45
C LYS A 6 13.58 10.85 -1.97
N PRO A 7 13.17 9.70 -1.37
CA PRO A 7 11.94 9.03 -1.80
C PRO A 7 10.74 9.93 -1.53
N ALA A 8 9.73 9.86 -2.40
CA ALA A 8 8.46 10.57 -2.20
C ALA A 8 7.71 10.03 -0.97
N ALA A 9 7.78 8.72 -0.75
CA ALA A 9 7.13 8.06 0.38
C ALA A 9 8.01 6.97 1.01
N LEU A 10 7.71 6.65 2.27
CA LEU A 10 8.28 5.55 3.05
C LEU A 10 7.13 4.67 3.52
N VAL A 11 7.11 3.42 3.08
CA VAL A 11 6.09 2.43 3.47
C VAL A 11 6.37 1.90 4.87
N VAL A 12 5.33 1.82 5.69
CA VAL A 12 5.34 1.27 7.04
C VAL A 12 4.26 0.19 7.14
N PRO A 13 4.63 -1.09 6.95
CA PRO A 13 3.68 -2.19 7.07
C PRO A 13 3.19 -2.38 8.51
N ALA A 14 1.90 -2.64 8.67
CA ALA A 14 1.25 -2.84 9.95
C ALA A 14 1.42 -4.28 10.47
N TYR A 15 2.65 -4.73 10.67
CA TYR A 15 2.98 -6.10 11.10
C TYR A 15 2.34 -6.51 12.42
N SER A 16 2.30 -7.82 12.66
CA SER A 16 1.83 -8.41 13.91
C SER A 16 2.68 -7.94 15.10
N PRO A 17 2.05 -7.76 16.27
CA PRO A 17 2.80 -7.44 17.48
C PRO A 17 3.77 -8.57 17.86
N PRO A 18 4.86 -8.26 18.57
CA PRO A 18 5.73 -9.28 19.14
C PRO A 18 4.98 -10.19 20.12
N ASP A 19 5.48 -11.41 20.32
CA ASP A 19 4.91 -12.37 21.27
C ASP A 19 4.77 -11.76 22.66
N GLY A 20 3.63 -11.97 23.28
CA GLY A 20 3.32 -11.48 24.63
C GLY A 20 2.92 -10.00 24.72
N ILE A 21 2.91 -9.27 23.61
CA ILE A 21 2.42 -7.89 23.56
C ILE A 21 0.98 -7.87 23.05
N SER A 22 0.10 -7.18 23.76
CA SER A 22 -1.30 -7.01 23.33
C SER A 22 -1.41 -6.15 22.07
N LYS A 23 -2.41 -6.42 21.22
CA LYS A 23 -2.68 -5.59 20.02
C LYS A 23 -2.88 -4.12 20.41
N SER A 24 -3.54 -3.84 21.53
CA SER A 24 -3.78 -2.48 22.01
C SER A 24 -2.50 -1.74 22.40
N ASP A 25 -1.56 -2.41 23.10
CA ASP A 25 -0.27 -1.83 23.45
C ASP A 25 0.59 -1.59 22.21
N ALA A 26 0.60 -2.56 21.29
CA ALA A 26 1.32 -2.44 20.03
C ALA A 26 0.78 -1.28 19.18
N LEU A 27 -0.55 -1.12 19.07
CA LEU A 27 -1.16 0.01 18.36
C LEU A 27 -0.81 1.36 18.99
N ARG A 28 -0.75 1.44 20.32
CA ARG A 28 -0.32 2.66 21.01
C ARG A 28 1.12 3.04 20.61
N VAL A 29 2.04 2.08 20.70
CA VAL A 29 3.44 2.31 20.30
C VAL A 29 3.56 2.60 18.80
N PHE A 30 2.78 1.92 17.97
CA PHE A 30 2.76 2.15 16.53
C PHE A 30 2.36 3.59 16.19
N LYS A 31 1.31 4.12 16.81
CA LYS A 31 0.88 5.52 16.66
C LYS A 31 1.96 6.52 17.08
N GLU A 32 2.60 6.28 18.22
CA GLU A 32 3.71 7.13 18.71
C GLU A 32 4.88 7.14 17.71
N ASN A 33 5.25 5.96 17.19
CA ASN A 33 6.31 5.82 16.20
C ASN A 33 5.96 6.44 14.85
N LEU A 34 4.71 6.32 14.39
CA LEU A 34 4.24 6.96 13.16
C LEU A 34 4.34 8.48 13.25
N LYS A 35 3.93 9.06 14.38
CA LYS A 35 4.05 10.50 14.60
C LYS A 35 5.51 10.95 14.56
N TYR A 36 6.39 10.25 15.28
CA TYR A 36 7.82 10.54 15.25
C TYR A 36 8.42 10.41 13.84
N ALA A 37 8.06 9.38 13.09
CA ALA A 37 8.48 9.18 11.72
C ALA A 37 7.97 10.30 10.82
N ALA A 38 6.69 10.68 10.94
CA ALA A 38 6.08 11.74 10.15
C ALA A 38 6.74 13.10 10.37
N ASP A 39 7.06 13.45 11.63
CA ASP A 39 7.83 14.66 11.97
C ASP A 39 9.24 14.61 11.35
N THR A 40 9.92 13.45 11.49
CA THR A 40 11.30 13.28 11.03
C THR A 40 11.43 13.34 9.52
N PHE A 41 10.57 12.59 8.81
CA PHE A 41 10.63 12.46 7.35
C PHE A 41 9.94 13.61 6.62
N GLY A 42 8.93 14.25 7.23
CA GLY A 42 8.30 15.45 6.69
C GLY A 42 9.30 16.60 6.49
N ASN A 43 10.28 16.73 7.38
CA ASN A 43 11.35 17.74 7.26
C ASN A 43 12.25 17.56 6.03
N ILE A 44 12.21 16.42 5.37
CA ILE A 44 12.98 16.13 4.13
C ILE A 44 12.08 15.87 2.93
N GLY A 45 10.76 16.14 3.06
CA GLY A 45 9.79 16.01 1.99
C GLY A 45 9.35 14.56 1.67
N THR A 46 9.59 13.62 2.58
CA THR A 46 9.18 12.22 2.42
C THR A 46 7.91 11.95 3.24
N LYS A 47 6.85 11.49 2.59
CA LYS A 47 5.59 11.09 3.25
C LYS A 47 5.74 9.72 3.91
N VAL A 48 5.14 9.52 5.07
CA VAL A 48 5.02 8.19 5.71
C VAL A 48 3.68 7.60 5.30
N ILE A 49 3.67 6.39 4.76
CA ILE A 49 2.45 5.73 4.32
C ILE A 49 2.31 4.37 4.99
N VAL A 50 1.12 4.11 5.54
CA VAL A 50 0.82 2.90 6.34
C VAL A 50 0.15 1.87 5.45
N GLU A 51 0.66 0.66 5.50
CA GLU A 51 0.17 -0.47 4.71
C GLU A 51 -0.60 -1.46 5.60
N PRO A 52 -1.91 -1.64 5.38
CA PRO A 52 -2.69 -2.75 5.95
C PRO A 52 -2.32 -4.06 5.27
N LEU A 53 -2.31 -5.16 6.04
CA LEU A 53 -1.87 -6.46 5.57
C LEU A 53 -2.97 -7.50 5.67
N ASN A 54 -3.19 -8.25 4.59
CA ASN A 54 -4.13 -9.37 4.55
C ASN A 54 -3.82 -10.40 5.66
N PRO A 55 -4.78 -10.71 6.55
CA PRO A 55 -4.59 -11.61 7.68
C PRO A 55 -4.32 -13.07 7.28
N ASP A 56 -4.69 -13.50 6.07
CA ASP A 56 -4.38 -14.85 5.57
C ASP A 56 -2.88 -15.00 5.31
N VAL A 57 -2.22 -13.90 4.89
CA VAL A 57 -0.76 -13.86 4.63
C VAL A 57 0.02 -13.43 5.88
N ARG A 58 -0.55 -12.53 6.68
CA ARG A 58 0.03 -11.98 7.90
C ARG A 58 -0.94 -12.06 9.07
N PRO A 59 -1.11 -13.23 9.68
CA PRO A 59 -2.00 -13.40 10.83
C PRO A 59 -1.67 -12.42 11.96
N ASN A 60 -2.71 -11.90 12.60
CA ASN A 60 -2.61 -10.93 13.70
C ASN A 60 -1.95 -9.59 13.37
N SER A 61 -1.90 -9.18 12.09
CA SER A 61 -1.45 -7.84 11.72
C SER A 61 -2.20 -6.75 12.50
N LEU A 62 -1.53 -5.64 12.73
CA LEU A 62 -2.12 -4.52 13.51
C LEU A 62 -3.32 -3.91 12.78
N LEU A 63 -3.23 -3.80 11.46
CA LEU A 63 -4.27 -3.26 10.58
C LEU A 63 -4.42 -4.20 9.37
N SER A 64 -5.65 -4.44 8.95
CA SER A 64 -5.97 -5.39 7.89
C SER A 64 -6.85 -4.80 6.79
N THR A 65 -7.40 -3.61 6.98
CA THR A 65 -8.25 -2.93 6.00
C THR A 65 -7.85 -1.46 5.83
N SER A 66 -8.23 -0.89 4.70
CA SER A 66 -8.07 0.55 4.46
C SER A 66 -8.86 1.38 5.47
N ASP A 67 -10.06 0.94 5.86
CA ASP A 67 -10.90 1.62 6.85
C ASP A 67 -10.24 1.68 8.23
N GLU A 68 -9.69 0.55 8.71
CA GLU A 68 -8.92 0.51 9.97
C GLU A 68 -7.69 1.42 9.92
N THR A 69 -7.01 1.42 8.79
CA THR A 69 -5.80 2.22 8.58
C THR A 69 -6.12 3.71 8.57
N MET A 70 -7.17 4.12 7.85
CA MET A 70 -7.58 5.52 7.82
C MET A 70 -8.08 6.01 9.18
N ALA A 71 -8.82 5.18 9.92
CA ALA A 71 -9.23 5.51 11.29
C ALA A 71 -8.01 5.75 12.21
N LEU A 72 -6.96 4.93 12.08
CA LEU A 72 -5.71 5.12 12.83
C LEU A 72 -4.97 6.39 12.39
N ILE A 73 -4.89 6.67 11.09
CA ILE A 73 -4.26 7.89 10.54
C ILE A 73 -4.97 9.14 11.07
N ASP A 74 -6.30 9.14 11.07
CA ASP A 74 -7.12 10.24 11.60
C ASP A 74 -6.89 10.43 13.12
N GLU A 75 -6.78 9.33 13.87
CA GLU A 75 -6.48 9.37 15.30
C GLU A 75 -5.08 9.93 15.59
N VAL A 76 -4.07 9.61 14.78
CA VAL A 76 -2.73 10.20 14.89
C VAL A 76 -2.73 11.68 14.53
N GLY A 77 -3.57 12.09 13.57
CA GLY A 77 -3.82 13.48 13.20
C GLY A 77 -2.61 14.22 12.62
N HIS A 78 -1.71 13.53 11.93
CA HIS A 78 -0.50 14.15 11.36
C HIS A 78 -0.58 14.24 9.82
N PRO A 79 -0.39 15.44 9.22
CA PRO A 79 -0.61 15.65 7.77
C PRO A 79 0.38 14.90 6.87
N ASN A 80 1.54 14.50 7.40
CA ASN A 80 2.55 13.76 6.65
C ASN A 80 2.40 12.23 6.74
N ILE A 81 1.21 11.74 7.12
CA ILE A 81 0.87 10.31 7.10
C ILE A 81 -0.19 10.08 6.04
N GLY A 82 -0.11 8.96 5.34
CA GLY A 82 -1.07 8.53 4.34
C GLY A 82 -1.22 7.01 4.29
N LEU A 83 -2.03 6.56 3.33
CA LEU A 83 -2.31 5.16 3.07
C LEU A 83 -1.37 4.64 1.97
N GLU A 84 -0.74 3.49 2.20
CA GLU A 84 -0.26 2.60 1.15
C GLU A 84 -1.38 1.65 0.79
N TYR A 85 -1.79 1.62 -0.48
CA TYR A 85 -2.82 0.72 -0.97
C TYR A 85 -2.18 -0.43 -1.74
N ASP A 86 -1.93 -1.57 -1.08
CA ASP A 86 -1.50 -2.79 -1.78
C ASP A 86 -2.73 -3.57 -2.28
N ALA A 87 -2.91 -3.57 -3.61
CA ALA A 87 -4.04 -4.23 -4.27
C ALA A 87 -4.09 -5.75 -3.98
N TYR A 88 -2.94 -6.42 -3.83
CA TYR A 88 -2.89 -7.83 -3.45
C TYR A 88 -3.52 -8.09 -2.08
N HIS A 89 -3.17 -7.26 -1.09
CA HIS A 89 -3.73 -7.40 0.26
C HIS A 89 -5.20 -7.00 0.29
N MET A 90 -5.57 -5.89 -0.34
CA MET A 90 -6.91 -5.33 -0.24
C MET A 90 -7.94 -6.06 -1.12
N TYR A 91 -7.54 -6.64 -2.25
CA TYR A 91 -8.43 -7.51 -3.05
C TYR A 91 -9.00 -8.66 -2.20
N SER A 92 -8.13 -9.36 -1.48
CA SER A 92 -8.54 -10.48 -0.64
C SER A 92 -9.34 -10.07 0.60
N THR A 93 -9.14 -8.84 1.10
CA THR A 93 -9.74 -8.38 2.37
C THR A 93 -11.01 -7.56 2.17
N GLU A 94 -11.06 -6.72 1.14
CA GLU A 94 -12.13 -5.73 0.92
C GLU A 94 -12.97 -6.01 -0.33
N GLY A 95 -12.40 -6.64 -1.35
CA GLY A 95 -13.08 -7.06 -2.58
C GLY A 95 -13.31 -5.96 -3.61
N ASN A 96 -13.87 -4.82 -3.25
CA ASN A 96 -14.17 -3.72 -4.18
C ASN A 96 -13.07 -2.66 -4.16
N MET A 97 -12.01 -2.89 -4.93
CA MET A 97 -10.81 -2.03 -4.96
C MET A 97 -11.11 -0.63 -5.51
N GLU A 98 -11.90 -0.53 -6.57
CA GLU A 98 -12.21 0.76 -7.21
C GLU A 98 -12.95 1.69 -6.26
N ALA A 99 -13.96 1.18 -5.55
CA ALA A 99 -14.71 1.98 -4.57
C ALA A 99 -13.83 2.40 -3.39
N THR A 100 -12.93 1.53 -2.92
CA THR A 100 -12.01 1.86 -1.83
C THR A 100 -11.01 2.93 -2.26
N VAL A 101 -10.43 2.79 -3.46
CA VAL A 101 -9.50 3.80 -3.98
C VAL A 101 -10.21 5.13 -4.22
N GLU A 102 -11.42 5.16 -4.81
CA GLU A 102 -12.21 6.37 -4.95
C GLU A 102 -12.44 7.07 -3.60
N LYS A 103 -12.83 6.30 -2.58
CA LYS A 103 -13.09 6.79 -1.21
C LYS A 103 -11.87 7.46 -0.59
N TYR A 104 -10.70 6.87 -0.75
CA TYR A 104 -9.48 7.28 -0.05
C TYR A 104 -8.43 7.95 -0.94
N LEU A 105 -8.75 8.26 -2.18
CA LEU A 105 -7.82 8.79 -3.18
C LEU A 105 -6.91 9.93 -2.67
N PRO A 106 -7.41 10.94 -1.93
CA PRO A 106 -6.57 12.04 -1.45
C PRO A 106 -5.52 11.61 -0.40
N HIS A 107 -5.71 10.44 0.21
CA HIS A 107 -4.85 9.92 1.27
C HIS A 107 -3.85 8.87 0.78
N ILE A 108 -4.07 8.31 -0.42
CA ILE A 108 -3.20 7.27 -0.99
C ILE A 108 -1.90 7.90 -1.48
N GLY A 109 -0.80 7.52 -0.84
CA GLY A 109 0.54 7.99 -1.19
C GLY A 109 1.25 7.15 -2.24
N ASN A 110 0.92 5.86 -2.32
CA ASN A 110 1.41 4.91 -3.31
C ASN A 110 0.42 3.75 -3.43
N ILE A 111 0.43 3.08 -4.58
CA ILE A 111 -0.31 1.83 -4.81
C ILE A 111 0.70 0.74 -5.14
N GLN A 112 0.55 -0.43 -4.52
CA GLN A 112 1.30 -1.64 -4.88
C GLN A 112 0.39 -2.64 -5.59
N ILE A 113 0.95 -3.41 -6.53
CA ILE A 113 0.20 -4.39 -7.31
C ILE A 113 0.93 -5.73 -7.39
N ALA A 114 0.17 -6.80 -7.17
CA ALA A 114 0.51 -8.18 -7.47
C ALA A 114 -0.79 -8.98 -7.65
N ASP A 115 -0.77 -10.05 -8.45
CA ASP A 115 -1.97 -10.83 -8.71
C ASP A 115 -2.24 -11.86 -7.61
N VAL A 116 -3.50 -12.19 -7.42
CA VAL A 116 -4.00 -13.15 -6.41
C VAL A 116 -4.30 -14.48 -7.11
N PRO A 117 -4.00 -15.64 -6.51
CA PRO A 117 -3.50 -15.83 -5.13
C PRO A 117 -1.97 -15.87 -4.97
N ASP A 118 -1.20 -16.09 -6.03
CA ASP A 118 0.21 -16.51 -5.96
C ASP A 118 1.21 -15.35 -5.84
N ARG A 119 0.70 -14.10 -5.80
CA ARG A 119 1.49 -12.87 -5.74
C ARG A 119 2.49 -12.74 -6.91
N HIS A 120 2.04 -13.14 -8.10
CA HIS A 120 2.77 -12.98 -9.35
C HIS A 120 2.39 -11.68 -10.09
N GLU A 121 2.89 -11.51 -11.32
CA GLU A 121 2.61 -10.35 -12.16
C GLU A 121 1.13 -10.25 -12.55
N PRO A 122 0.60 -9.03 -12.79
CA PRO A 122 -0.76 -8.79 -13.28
C PRO A 122 -1.12 -9.62 -14.51
N GLY A 123 -2.30 -10.26 -14.46
CA GLY A 123 -2.83 -11.11 -15.53
C GLY A 123 -2.51 -12.60 -15.36
N THR A 124 -1.91 -13.00 -14.25
CA THR A 124 -1.65 -14.42 -13.92
C THR A 124 -2.68 -15.00 -12.97
N GLY A 125 -3.57 -14.19 -12.39
CA GLY A 125 -4.53 -14.60 -11.37
C GLY A 125 -5.91 -13.99 -11.55
N GLU A 126 -6.53 -13.57 -10.45
CA GLU A 126 -7.95 -13.24 -10.37
C GLU A 126 -8.26 -11.74 -10.49
N VAL A 127 -7.24 -10.86 -10.33
CA VAL A 127 -7.45 -9.41 -10.30
C VAL A 127 -7.60 -8.84 -11.72
N ASP A 128 -8.71 -8.15 -12.00
CA ASP A 128 -8.86 -7.41 -13.25
C ASP A 128 -8.09 -6.08 -13.21
N TYR A 129 -6.79 -6.16 -13.43
CA TYR A 129 -5.92 -4.99 -13.48
C TYR A 129 -6.23 -4.06 -14.66
N ASN A 130 -6.87 -4.52 -15.74
CA ASN A 130 -7.28 -3.61 -16.81
C ASN A 130 -8.36 -2.65 -16.31
N THR A 131 -9.37 -3.17 -15.61
CA THR A 131 -10.43 -2.34 -15.01
C THR A 131 -9.87 -1.46 -13.90
N PHE A 132 -9.06 -2.02 -12.98
CA PHE A 132 -8.50 -1.28 -11.86
C PHE A 132 -7.61 -0.10 -12.29
N LEU A 133 -6.65 -0.33 -13.21
CA LEU A 133 -5.76 0.73 -13.69
C LEU A 133 -6.51 1.80 -14.49
N ALA A 134 -7.53 1.39 -15.29
CA ALA A 134 -8.39 2.35 -15.98
C ALA A 134 -9.20 3.22 -15.00
N ALA A 135 -9.65 2.66 -13.88
CA ALA A 135 -10.32 3.42 -12.83
C ALA A 135 -9.37 4.44 -12.17
N LEU A 136 -8.11 4.08 -11.91
CA LEU A 136 -7.10 5.02 -11.40
C LEU A 136 -6.90 6.21 -12.34
N ASP A 137 -6.81 5.96 -13.65
CA ASP A 137 -6.69 7.03 -14.66
C ASP A 137 -7.92 7.95 -14.65
N GLN A 138 -9.13 7.37 -14.59
CA GLN A 138 -10.39 8.15 -14.54
C GLN A 138 -10.52 8.99 -13.26
N LEU A 139 -10.02 8.49 -12.14
CA LEU A 139 -9.97 9.19 -10.85
C LEU A 139 -8.88 10.27 -10.80
N GLY A 140 -7.99 10.32 -11.79
CA GLY A 140 -6.87 11.26 -11.84
C GLY A 140 -5.75 10.94 -10.85
N TYR A 141 -5.57 9.66 -10.49
CA TYR A 141 -4.45 9.24 -9.66
C TYR A 141 -3.13 9.54 -10.35
N SER A 142 -2.24 10.29 -9.70
CA SER A 142 -0.99 10.79 -10.29
C SER A 142 0.26 10.37 -9.54
N ASN A 143 0.12 9.56 -8.48
CA ASN A 143 1.27 8.99 -7.76
C ASN A 143 1.72 7.68 -8.42
N TRP A 144 2.63 6.97 -7.78
CA TRP A 144 3.21 5.75 -8.31
C TRP A 144 2.28 4.53 -8.14
N VAL A 145 2.30 3.64 -9.14
CA VAL A 145 1.83 2.25 -9.05
C VAL A 145 3.07 1.37 -9.14
N ALA A 146 3.42 0.72 -8.03
CA ALA A 146 4.64 -0.05 -7.89
C ALA A 146 4.34 -1.56 -7.99
N CYS A 147 5.15 -2.28 -8.77
CA CYS A 147 5.10 -3.73 -8.82
C CYS A 147 5.75 -4.33 -7.57
N GLU A 148 4.99 -5.08 -6.78
CA GLU A 148 5.49 -5.81 -5.62
C GLU A 148 5.10 -7.29 -5.69
N TYR A 149 5.60 -7.99 -6.70
CA TYR A 149 5.28 -9.38 -6.93
C TYR A 149 6.54 -10.25 -7.08
N THR A 150 6.37 -11.56 -6.89
CA THR A 150 7.37 -12.55 -7.24
C THR A 150 7.13 -13.00 -8.69
N PRO A 151 8.04 -12.75 -9.63
CA PRO A 151 7.86 -13.19 -11.01
C PRO A 151 7.55 -14.68 -11.13
N SER A 152 6.53 -15.05 -11.91
CA SER A 152 6.20 -16.45 -12.18
C SER A 152 7.30 -17.16 -12.98
N SER A 153 8.14 -16.38 -13.68
CA SER A 153 9.30 -16.86 -14.43
C SER A 153 10.53 -16.02 -14.09
N ASN A 154 11.06 -15.26 -15.03
CA ASN A 154 12.13 -14.29 -14.79
C ASN A 154 11.57 -12.86 -14.83
N THR A 155 12.32 -11.92 -14.26
CA THR A 155 11.88 -10.53 -14.11
C THR A 155 11.52 -9.88 -15.45
N LEU A 156 12.31 -10.11 -16.52
CA LEU A 156 12.06 -9.44 -17.80
C LEU A 156 10.78 -9.93 -18.45
N ASP A 157 10.54 -11.23 -18.45
CA ASP A 157 9.32 -11.82 -19.03
C ASP A 157 8.08 -11.40 -18.24
N SER A 158 8.21 -11.30 -16.92
CA SER A 158 7.11 -10.88 -16.03
C SER A 158 6.66 -9.42 -16.23
N LEU A 159 7.43 -8.60 -16.94
CA LEU A 159 7.06 -7.22 -17.27
C LEU A 159 6.24 -7.10 -18.56
N SER A 160 6.00 -8.20 -19.28
CA SER A 160 5.31 -8.19 -20.59
C SER A 160 3.87 -7.64 -20.53
N TRP A 161 3.17 -7.78 -19.39
CA TRP A 161 1.83 -7.23 -19.18
C TRP A 161 1.78 -5.70 -19.28
N MET A 162 2.90 -5.02 -18.98
CA MET A 162 3.00 -3.55 -19.03
C MET A 162 2.88 -2.98 -20.44
N GLY A 163 3.09 -3.78 -21.48
CA GLY A 163 3.08 -3.31 -22.88
C GLY A 163 1.81 -2.58 -23.32
N LYS A 164 0.69 -2.77 -22.62
CA LYS A 164 -0.57 -2.04 -22.84
C LYS A 164 -0.59 -0.66 -22.18
N TRP A 165 0.25 -0.43 -21.18
CA TRP A 165 0.23 0.74 -20.30
C TRP A 165 1.45 1.65 -20.48
N VAL A 166 2.52 1.14 -21.10
CA VAL A 166 3.70 1.93 -21.42
C VAL A 166 3.48 2.59 -22.79
N ASN A 167 3.28 3.90 -22.79
CA ASN A 167 3.31 4.68 -24.03
C ASN A 167 4.73 4.60 -24.62
N THR A 168 4.91 3.82 -25.67
CA THR A 168 6.10 3.83 -26.52
C THR A 168 6.04 5.06 -27.43
N ASN A 169 6.26 6.24 -26.86
CA ASN A 169 6.53 7.46 -27.64
C ASN A 169 8.03 7.71 -27.71
#